data_13f14d264cc638a53d9819240fbcb5a7
#
_entry.id   13f14d264cc638a53d9819240fbcb5a7
#
_cell.length_a   1.000
_cell.length_b   1.000
_cell.length_c   1.000
_cell.angle_alpha   90.00
_cell.angle_beta   90.00
_cell.angle_gamma   90.00
#
_symmetry.space_group_name_H-M   'P 1'
#
loop_
_entity.id
_entity.type
_entity.pdbx_description
1 polymer ?
#
loop_
_entity_poly.entity_id
_entity_poly.type
_entity_poly.pdbx_seq_one_letter_code
_entity_poly.pdbx_strand_id
1 'polypeptide(L)'
;GVHIIDDDSYRNGPFIGPSYRQYVPELAWYTTSPSKSISAALRIGFVVPPDGHLNAFIRSVTFNSFGVPTAITSVYAYVQNHPELPAILKSTRAHMADRMRMALNVLGGYKVRWQENVPFIWLELPDGWRSGEFCRSSEAQGIFLKSAEEFGPRDGRRVQAVRIALNGGIAIERFETALRGLRDLLDHPPERITV
;
A
#
# COMPACT_ATOMS: atom_id res chain seq x y z
N GLY A 1 20.65 21.37 3.54
CA GLY A 1 20.51 20.00 3.06
C GLY A 1 19.08 19.72 2.63
N VAL A 2 18.87 18.65 1.89
CA VAL A 2 17.53 18.21 1.49
C VAL A 2 17.04 17.21 2.53
N HIS A 3 15.82 17.40 3.06
CA HIS A 3 15.20 16.43 3.97
C HIS A 3 14.75 15.19 3.21
N ILE A 4 14.87 14.03 3.85
CA ILE A 4 14.46 12.73 3.35
C ILE A 4 13.23 12.27 4.15
N ILE A 5 12.19 11.80 3.49
CA ILE A 5 11.04 11.17 4.13
C ILE A 5 11.10 9.68 3.83
N ASP A 6 11.32 8.89 4.88
CA ASP A 6 11.35 7.42 4.85
C ASP A 6 9.95 6.92 5.28
N ASP A 7 9.10 6.59 4.31
CA ASP A 7 7.72 6.20 4.55
C ASP A 7 7.55 4.68 4.52
N ASP A 8 7.39 4.13 5.71
CA ASP A 8 7.21 2.70 5.97
C ASP A 8 5.75 2.30 6.27
N SER A 9 4.79 3.17 5.94
CA SER A 9 3.37 2.98 6.27
C SER A 9 2.72 1.77 5.60
N TYR A 10 3.31 1.24 4.53
CA TYR A 10 2.82 0.06 3.82
C TYR A 10 3.53 -1.24 4.20
N ARG A 11 4.62 -1.18 4.93
CA ARG A 11 5.35 -2.36 5.33
C ARG A 11 4.58 -3.18 6.37
N ASN A 12 4.42 -4.46 6.10
CA ASN A 12 3.73 -5.42 6.99
C ASN A 12 4.65 -6.57 7.44
N GLY A 13 5.92 -6.27 7.68
CA GLY A 13 6.92 -7.26 8.05
C GLY A 13 8.15 -6.65 8.70
N PRO A 14 9.22 -7.43 8.87
CA PRO A 14 10.49 -6.93 9.38
C PRO A 14 11.09 -5.87 8.44
N PHE A 15 12.04 -5.10 8.95
CA PHE A 15 12.81 -4.16 8.14
C PHE A 15 13.58 -4.92 7.05
N ILE A 16 13.53 -4.40 5.82
CA ILE A 16 14.30 -4.94 4.69
C ILE A 16 15.73 -4.40 4.72
N GLY A 17 15.95 -3.29 5.39
CA GLY A 17 17.25 -2.63 5.55
C GLY A 17 17.17 -1.56 6.63
N PRO A 18 18.29 -0.89 6.91
CA PRO A 18 18.32 0.21 7.86
C PRO A 18 17.52 1.42 7.36
N SER A 19 16.82 2.10 8.27
CA SER A 19 16.18 3.38 7.97
C SER A 19 17.22 4.45 7.61
N TYR A 20 16.83 5.40 6.75
CA TYR A 20 17.67 6.57 6.44
C TYR A 20 18.09 7.35 7.69
N ARG A 21 17.32 7.29 8.78
CA ARG A 21 17.71 7.88 10.07
C ARG A 21 19.00 7.31 10.66
N GLN A 22 19.40 6.09 10.30
CA GLN A 22 20.67 5.51 10.76
C GLN A 22 21.88 6.14 10.07
N TYR A 23 21.68 6.75 8.91
CA TYR A 23 22.76 7.35 8.12
C TYR A 23 22.79 8.87 8.21
N VAL A 24 21.63 9.52 8.24
CA VAL A 24 21.48 10.98 8.22
C VAL A 24 20.39 11.43 9.20
N PRO A 25 20.58 11.21 10.52
CA PRO A 25 19.56 11.47 11.54
C PRO A 25 19.10 12.93 11.59
N GLU A 26 19.94 13.85 11.16
CA GLU A 26 19.66 15.30 11.14
C GLU A 26 18.75 15.74 9.96
N LEU A 27 18.56 14.88 8.95
CA LEU A 27 17.75 15.19 7.75
C LEU A 27 16.60 14.23 7.53
N ALA A 28 16.66 13.02 8.10
CA ALA A 28 15.70 11.97 7.78
C ALA A 28 14.49 11.96 8.75
N TRP A 29 13.31 12.01 8.17
CA TRP A 29 12.02 11.74 8.81
C TRP A 29 11.69 10.28 8.60
N TYR A 30 11.32 9.57 9.65
CA TYR A 30 10.78 8.22 9.52
C TYR A 30 9.30 8.23 9.85
N THR A 31 8.47 7.67 8.97
CA THR A 31 7.03 7.57 9.18
C THR A 31 6.57 6.12 9.07
N THR A 32 5.61 5.74 9.92
CA THR A 32 5.00 4.41 9.89
C THR A 32 3.58 4.45 10.45
N SER A 33 2.82 3.37 10.20
CA SER A 33 1.43 3.26 10.67
C SER A 33 1.03 1.81 10.89
N PRO A 34 0.23 1.50 11.93
CA PRO A 34 -0.35 0.18 12.13
C PRO A 34 -1.53 -0.11 11.19
N SER A 35 -1.89 0.82 10.31
CA SER A 35 -3.08 0.71 9.44
C SER A 35 -3.06 -0.49 8.52
N LYS A 36 -1.90 -1.01 8.14
CA LYS A 36 -1.77 -2.16 7.24
C LYS A 36 -1.41 -3.46 7.95
N SER A 37 -0.86 -3.37 9.16
CA SER A 37 -0.47 -4.52 9.97
C SER A 37 -1.50 -4.90 11.04
N ILE A 38 -2.21 -3.92 11.61
CA ILE A 38 -3.18 -4.12 12.68
C ILE A 38 -4.57 -3.72 12.23
N SER A 39 -4.85 -2.42 12.09
CA SER A 39 -6.17 -1.95 11.64
C SER A 39 -6.13 -0.51 11.12
N ALA A 40 -6.72 -0.30 9.96
CA ALA A 40 -6.91 1.02 9.39
C ALA A 40 -7.91 1.89 10.19
N ALA A 41 -8.78 1.27 11.00
CA ALA A 41 -9.76 1.97 11.83
C ALA A 41 -9.15 2.78 12.97
N LEU A 42 -7.93 2.43 13.40
CA LEU A 42 -7.21 3.16 14.47
C LEU A 42 -6.85 4.60 14.07
N ARG A 43 -6.70 4.88 12.79
CA ARG A 43 -6.36 6.22 12.28
C ARG A 43 -5.17 6.87 13.00
N ILE A 44 -4.15 6.06 13.32
CA ILE A 44 -2.93 6.50 14.00
C ILE A 44 -1.72 6.29 13.09
N GLY A 45 -0.80 7.24 13.16
CA GLY A 45 0.52 7.17 12.51
C GLY A 45 1.60 7.62 13.47
N PHE A 46 2.82 7.23 13.19
CA PHE A 46 4.00 7.58 13.98
C PHE A 46 5.01 8.28 13.08
N VAL A 47 5.62 9.32 13.63
CA VAL A 47 6.66 10.08 12.96
C VAL A 47 7.83 10.22 13.92
N VAL A 48 9.03 9.87 13.47
CA VAL A 48 10.28 10.18 14.12
C VAL A 48 10.93 11.32 13.33
N PRO A 49 10.90 12.56 13.83
CA PRO A 49 11.47 13.71 13.13
C PRO A 49 12.99 13.68 13.17
N PRO A 50 13.68 14.43 12.30
CA PRO A 50 15.11 14.63 12.38
C PRO A 50 15.53 15.26 13.71
N ASP A 51 16.78 15.04 14.09
CA ASP A 51 17.34 15.58 15.32
C ASP A 51 17.21 17.11 15.35
N GLY A 52 16.81 17.64 16.49
CA GLY A 52 16.52 19.06 16.68
C GLY A 52 15.15 19.54 16.19
N HIS A 53 14.38 18.74 15.43
CA HIS A 53 13.07 19.14 14.88
C HIS A 53 11.86 18.72 15.72
N LEU A 54 12.03 17.94 16.80
CA LEU A 54 10.94 17.38 17.60
C LEU A 54 9.97 18.46 18.11
N ASN A 55 10.47 19.54 18.69
CA ASN A 55 9.62 20.59 19.25
C ASN A 55 8.81 21.35 18.17
N ALA A 56 9.42 21.58 17.01
CA ALA A 56 8.73 22.19 15.87
C ALA A 56 7.66 21.25 15.31
N PHE A 57 7.95 19.95 15.23
CA PHE A 57 7.01 18.94 14.81
C PHE A 57 5.81 18.83 15.76
N ILE A 58 6.04 18.74 17.08
CA ILE A 58 4.97 18.69 18.09
C ILE A 58 4.06 19.92 17.96
N ARG A 59 4.63 21.13 17.86
CA ARG A 59 3.82 22.36 17.66
C ARG A 59 2.97 22.29 16.40
N SER A 60 3.55 21.80 15.29
CA SER A 60 2.84 21.63 14.02
C SER A 60 1.67 20.66 14.13
N VAL A 61 1.88 19.50 14.75
CA VAL A 61 0.82 18.49 14.99
C VAL A 61 -0.28 19.06 15.86
N THR A 62 0.09 19.74 16.96
CA THR A 62 -0.90 20.36 17.87
C THR A 62 -1.73 21.42 17.16
N PHE A 63 -1.09 22.28 16.37
CA PHE A 63 -1.79 23.34 15.63
C PHE A 63 -2.74 22.81 14.55
N ASN A 64 -2.34 21.74 13.84
CA ASN A 64 -3.12 21.22 12.69
C ASN A 64 -4.20 20.20 13.10
N SER A 65 -4.01 19.45 14.18
CA SER A 65 -4.91 18.33 14.52
C SER A 65 -5.22 18.17 16.01
N PHE A 66 -4.69 19.04 16.88
CA PHE A 66 -4.77 18.89 18.35
C PHE A 66 -4.22 17.55 18.87
N GLY A 67 -3.50 16.80 18.03
CA GLY A 67 -2.97 15.47 18.36
C GLY A 67 -3.95 14.33 18.09
N VAL A 68 -3.65 13.17 18.66
CA VAL A 68 -4.47 11.95 18.55
C VAL A 68 -5.32 11.82 19.81
N PRO A 69 -6.64 11.54 19.72
CA PRO A 69 -7.49 11.32 20.89
C PRO A 69 -6.94 10.25 21.83
N THR A 70 -6.95 10.51 23.13
CA THR A 70 -6.43 9.58 24.16
C THR A 70 -7.08 8.19 24.08
N ALA A 71 -8.37 8.11 23.74
CA ALA A 71 -9.06 6.85 23.56
C ALA A 71 -8.40 5.97 22.47
N ILE A 72 -7.98 6.57 21.34
CA ILE A 72 -7.32 5.85 20.26
C ILE A 72 -5.92 5.40 20.67
N THR A 73 -5.15 6.28 21.33
CA THR A 73 -3.80 5.91 21.80
C THR A 73 -3.87 4.84 22.88
N SER A 74 -4.87 4.84 23.76
CA SER A 74 -5.09 3.82 24.79
C SER A 74 -5.44 2.45 24.16
N VAL A 75 -6.34 2.43 23.16
CA VAL A 75 -6.67 1.21 22.42
C VAL A 75 -5.43 0.68 21.70
N TYR A 76 -4.67 1.54 21.05
CA TYR A 76 -3.43 1.11 20.40
C TYR A 76 -2.42 0.54 21.40
N ALA A 77 -2.21 1.21 22.53
CA ALA A 77 -1.30 0.75 23.57
C ALA A 77 -1.73 -0.62 24.14
N TYR A 78 -3.03 -0.83 24.35
CA TYR A 78 -3.57 -2.13 24.76
C TYR A 78 -3.27 -3.21 23.71
N VAL A 79 -3.57 -2.95 22.44
CA VAL A 79 -3.30 -3.91 21.35
C VAL A 79 -1.81 -4.19 21.22
N GLN A 80 -0.97 -3.15 21.29
CA GLN A 80 0.49 -3.29 21.16
C GLN A 80 1.11 -4.15 22.26
N ASN A 81 0.53 -4.15 23.45
CA ASN A 81 1.00 -4.95 24.58
C ASN A 81 0.26 -6.29 24.74
N HIS A 82 -0.68 -6.61 23.82
CA HIS A 82 -1.44 -7.86 23.91
C HIS A 82 -0.56 -9.07 23.58
N PRO A 83 -0.56 -10.13 24.41
CA PRO A 83 0.32 -11.28 24.24
C PRO A 83 0.09 -12.04 22.91
N GLU A 84 -1.11 -11.99 22.35
CA GLU A 84 -1.43 -12.64 21.07
C GLU A 84 -1.03 -11.83 19.83
N LEU A 85 -0.65 -10.54 19.98
CA LEU A 85 -0.33 -9.70 18.82
C LEU A 85 0.73 -10.31 17.89
N PRO A 86 1.85 -10.90 18.39
CA PRO A 86 2.84 -11.52 17.51
C PRO A 86 2.27 -12.65 16.63
N ALA A 87 1.38 -13.47 17.21
CA ALA A 87 0.73 -14.57 16.49
C ALA A 87 -0.24 -14.03 15.42
N ILE A 88 -1.03 -13.00 15.76
CA ILE A 88 -1.94 -12.31 14.82
C ILE A 88 -1.14 -11.71 13.64
N LEU A 89 -0.07 -10.98 13.92
CA LEU A 89 0.77 -10.40 12.87
C LEU A 89 1.42 -11.46 11.99
N LYS A 90 1.85 -12.58 12.55
CA LYS A 90 2.38 -13.72 11.78
C LYS A 90 1.30 -14.29 10.85
N SER A 91 0.09 -14.51 11.34
CA SER A 91 -1.04 -15.02 10.56
C SER A 91 -1.41 -14.04 9.43
N THR A 92 -1.49 -12.75 9.72
CA THR A 92 -1.78 -11.72 8.72
C THR A 92 -0.73 -11.70 7.60
N ARG A 93 0.55 -11.83 7.94
CA ARG A 93 1.62 -11.92 6.94
C ARG A 93 1.52 -13.17 6.08
N ALA A 94 1.25 -14.33 6.69
CA ALA A 94 1.06 -15.58 5.96
C ALA A 94 -0.10 -15.47 4.96
N HIS A 95 -1.23 -14.92 5.40
CA HIS A 95 -2.40 -14.69 4.55
C HIS A 95 -2.12 -13.75 3.37
N MET A 96 -1.32 -12.71 3.60
CA MET A 96 -0.90 -11.79 2.55
C MET A 96 0.06 -12.45 1.56
N ALA A 97 1.00 -13.27 2.05
CA ALA A 97 1.92 -14.02 1.20
C ALA A 97 1.20 -15.01 0.30
N ASP A 98 0.13 -15.68 0.79
CA ASP A 98 -0.69 -16.57 -0.02
C ASP A 98 -1.41 -15.82 -1.14
N ARG A 99 -1.99 -14.66 -0.84
CA ARG A 99 -2.63 -13.80 -1.85
C ARG A 99 -1.63 -13.24 -2.87
N MET A 100 -0.44 -12.85 -2.42
CA MET A 100 0.64 -12.43 -3.32
C MET A 100 1.02 -13.56 -4.28
N ARG A 101 1.24 -14.76 -3.75
CA ARG A 101 1.58 -15.94 -4.55
C ARG A 101 0.48 -16.26 -5.58
N MET A 102 -0.79 -16.21 -5.16
CA MET A 102 -1.93 -16.40 -6.06
C MET A 102 -1.96 -15.35 -7.16
N ALA A 103 -1.78 -14.07 -6.83
CA ALA A 103 -1.76 -12.99 -7.80
C ALA A 103 -0.61 -13.16 -8.81
N LEU A 104 0.58 -13.55 -8.35
CA LEU A 104 1.74 -13.81 -9.22
C LEU A 104 1.52 -15.04 -10.10
N ASN A 105 0.88 -16.10 -9.60
CA ASN A 105 0.56 -17.28 -10.39
C ASN A 105 -0.43 -16.97 -11.52
N VAL A 106 -1.41 -16.10 -11.27
CA VAL A 106 -2.42 -15.74 -12.28
C VAL A 106 -1.92 -14.67 -13.24
N LEU A 107 -1.22 -13.65 -12.74
CA LEU A 107 -0.84 -12.46 -13.50
C LEU A 107 0.64 -12.38 -13.88
N GLY A 108 1.46 -13.33 -13.41
CA GLY A 108 2.92 -13.28 -13.56
C GLY A 108 3.44 -13.39 -15.02
N GLY A 109 2.56 -13.71 -15.98
CA GLY A 109 2.88 -13.61 -17.42
C GLY A 109 2.92 -12.16 -17.94
N TYR A 110 2.45 -11.19 -17.15
CA TYR A 110 2.47 -9.76 -17.43
C TYR A 110 3.55 -9.06 -16.63
N LYS A 111 3.78 -7.78 -16.90
CA LYS A 111 4.74 -6.95 -16.15
C LYS A 111 4.18 -6.56 -14.79
N VAL A 112 4.41 -7.43 -13.79
CA VAL A 112 4.01 -7.20 -12.40
C VAL A 112 5.21 -6.73 -11.59
N ARG A 113 5.06 -5.59 -10.89
CA ARG A 113 5.99 -5.14 -9.86
C ARG A 113 5.39 -5.41 -8.50
N TRP A 114 6.16 -6.03 -7.63
CA TRP A 114 5.74 -6.39 -6.30
C TRP A 114 6.91 -6.38 -5.33
N GLN A 115 6.60 -6.34 -4.05
CA GLN A 115 7.58 -6.44 -2.99
C GLN A 115 7.00 -7.29 -1.85
N GLU A 116 7.82 -8.11 -1.24
CA GLU A 116 7.43 -8.88 -0.07
C GLU A 116 6.95 -7.95 1.06
N ASN A 117 5.94 -8.39 1.80
CA ASN A 117 5.32 -7.64 2.89
C ASN A 117 4.65 -6.29 2.52
N VAL A 118 4.44 -6.03 1.24
CA VAL A 118 3.66 -4.90 0.75
C VAL A 118 2.28 -5.38 0.30
N PRO A 119 1.16 -4.77 0.75
CA PRO A 119 -0.19 -5.28 0.55
C PRO A 119 -0.79 -4.95 -0.82
N PHE A 120 0.03 -4.76 -1.83
CA PHE A 120 -0.42 -4.51 -3.21
C PHE A 120 0.62 -4.93 -4.23
N ILE A 121 0.17 -5.13 -5.47
CA ILE A 121 1.00 -5.28 -6.65
C ILE A 121 0.70 -4.15 -7.62
N TRP A 122 1.66 -3.89 -8.49
CA TRP A 122 1.58 -2.92 -9.55
C TRP A 122 1.64 -3.65 -10.89
N LEU A 123 0.57 -3.57 -11.68
CA LEU A 123 0.44 -4.24 -12.96
C LEU A 123 0.58 -3.22 -14.07
N GLU A 124 1.64 -3.33 -14.87
CA GLU A 124 1.79 -2.56 -16.11
C GLU A 124 0.88 -3.18 -17.18
N LEU A 125 0.07 -2.34 -17.81
CA LEU A 125 -0.89 -2.80 -18.80
C LEU A 125 -0.23 -3.02 -20.17
N PRO A 126 -0.62 -4.06 -20.90
CA PRO A 126 -0.13 -4.28 -22.26
C PRO A 126 -0.65 -3.19 -23.22
N ASP A 127 -0.02 -3.12 -24.39
CA ASP A 127 -0.44 -2.23 -25.46
C ASP A 127 -1.92 -2.48 -25.83
N GLY A 128 -2.65 -1.40 -26.07
CA GLY A 128 -4.09 -1.45 -26.30
C GLY A 128 -4.90 -0.95 -25.11
N TRP A 129 -4.43 -1.11 -23.89
CA TRP A 129 -5.10 -0.65 -22.69
C TRP A 129 -4.63 0.74 -22.23
N ARG A 130 -5.60 1.57 -21.83
CA ARG A 130 -5.38 2.76 -20.99
C ARG A 130 -5.81 2.46 -19.57
N SER A 131 -5.08 2.97 -18.57
CA SER A 131 -5.34 2.69 -17.15
C SER A 131 -6.79 2.98 -16.74
N GLY A 132 -7.33 4.13 -17.13
CA GLY A 132 -8.71 4.50 -16.82
C GLY A 132 -9.76 3.62 -17.51
N GLU A 133 -9.49 3.15 -18.72
CA GLU A 133 -10.37 2.23 -19.45
C GLU A 133 -10.36 0.84 -18.82
N PHE A 134 -9.19 0.33 -18.51
CA PHE A 134 -9.04 -0.93 -17.80
C PHE A 134 -9.75 -0.92 -16.44
N CYS A 135 -9.63 0.17 -15.66
CA CYS A 135 -10.35 0.33 -14.40
C CYS A 135 -11.88 0.29 -14.60
N ARG A 136 -12.42 0.95 -15.63
CA ARG A 136 -13.87 0.91 -15.93
C ARG A 136 -14.33 -0.49 -16.35
N SER A 137 -13.56 -1.17 -17.20
CA SER A 137 -13.87 -2.55 -17.63
C SER A 137 -13.82 -3.54 -16.47
N SER A 138 -12.87 -3.39 -15.55
CA SER A 138 -12.81 -4.21 -14.34
C SER A 138 -13.96 -3.89 -13.36
N GLU A 139 -14.34 -2.60 -13.23
CA GLU A 139 -15.47 -2.18 -12.40
C GLU A 139 -16.79 -2.76 -12.87
N ALA A 140 -17.00 -2.87 -14.19
CA ALA A 140 -18.15 -3.54 -14.77
C ALA A 140 -18.26 -5.03 -14.37
N GLN A 141 -17.14 -5.66 -13.97
CA GLN A 141 -17.09 -7.01 -13.41
C GLN A 141 -17.10 -7.02 -11.87
N GLY A 142 -17.32 -5.86 -11.22
CA GLY A 142 -17.30 -5.72 -9.76
C GLY A 142 -15.90 -5.72 -9.16
N ILE A 143 -14.85 -5.46 -9.95
CA ILE A 143 -13.44 -5.44 -9.52
C ILE A 143 -12.95 -3.99 -9.51
N PHE A 144 -12.73 -3.43 -8.31
CA PHE A 144 -12.33 -2.04 -8.13
C PHE A 144 -10.81 -1.91 -8.03
N LEU A 145 -10.21 -1.22 -8.99
CA LEU A 145 -8.78 -0.97 -9.08
C LEU A 145 -8.48 0.52 -8.93
N LYS A 146 -7.21 0.83 -8.73
CA LYS A 146 -6.69 2.19 -8.74
C LYS A 146 -5.75 2.38 -9.93
N SER A 147 -6.04 3.41 -10.75
CA SER A 147 -5.18 3.80 -11.86
C SER A 147 -3.84 4.34 -11.36
N ALA A 148 -2.77 4.08 -12.11
CA ALA A 148 -1.45 4.67 -11.86
C ALA A 148 -1.48 6.21 -11.78
N GLU A 149 -2.37 6.83 -12.53
CA GLU A 149 -2.53 8.30 -12.58
C GLU A 149 -2.92 8.89 -11.22
N GLU A 150 -3.55 8.11 -10.33
CA GLU A 150 -3.91 8.55 -8.98
C GLU A 150 -2.69 8.68 -8.03
N PHE A 151 -1.55 8.15 -8.42
CA PHE A 151 -0.33 8.10 -7.59
C PHE A 151 0.83 8.91 -8.16
N GLY A 152 0.70 9.38 -9.40
CA GLY A 152 1.73 10.16 -10.07
C GLY A 152 1.55 11.66 -9.89
N PRO A 153 2.62 12.45 -10.06
CA PRO A 153 2.51 13.89 -10.14
C PRO A 153 1.70 14.29 -11.40
N ARG A 154 0.97 15.41 -11.31
CA ARG A 154 0.09 15.88 -12.40
C ARG A 154 0.81 16.04 -13.74
N ASP A 155 2.06 16.48 -13.70
CA ASP A 155 2.90 16.73 -14.88
C ASP A 155 3.88 15.59 -15.17
N GLY A 156 3.71 14.44 -14.50
CA GLY A 156 4.56 13.27 -14.65
C GLY A 156 4.29 12.47 -15.92
N ARG A 157 5.27 11.63 -16.32
CA ARG A 157 5.08 10.66 -17.40
C ARG A 157 3.90 9.73 -17.05
N ARG A 158 2.92 9.65 -17.93
CA ARG A 158 1.78 8.73 -17.76
C ARG A 158 2.24 7.29 -17.98
N VAL A 159 2.18 6.51 -16.94
CA VAL A 159 2.42 5.07 -16.97
C VAL A 159 1.07 4.37 -17.07
N GLN A 160 0.89 3.49 -18.06
CA GLN A 160 -0.33 2.69 -18.18
C GLN A 160 -0.19 1.50 -17.23
N ALA A 161 -0.67 1.65 -16.02
CA ALA A 161 -0.62 0.63 -14.98
C ALA A 161 -1.77 0.78 -13.98
N VAL A 162 -2.05 -0.27 -13.24
CA VAL A 162 -3.03 -0.28 -12.17
C VAL A 162 -2.44 -0.88 -10.89
N ARG A 163 -2.91 -0.39 -9.73
CA ARG A 163 -2.60 -0.98 -8.44
C ARG A 163 -3.70 -1.95 -8.02
N ILE A 164 -3.31 -3.17 -7.68
CA ILE A 164 -4.18 -4.23 -7.16
C ILE A 164 -3.88 -4.42 -5.68
N ALA A 165 -4.86 -4.17 -4.81
CA ALA A 165 -4.73 -4.39 -3.37
C ALA A 165 -4.92 -5.88 -3.03
N LEU A 166 -4.06 -6.40 -2.15
CA LEU A 166 -4.08 -7.80 -1.72
C LEU A 166 -4.78 -7.99 -0.36
N ASN A 167 -4.93 -6.91 0.40
CA ASN A 167 -5.44 -6.93 1.78
C ASN A 167 -6.95 -6.72 1.89
N GLY A 168 -7.70 -6.92 0.81
CA GLY A 168 -9.16 -6.88 0.85
C GLY A 168 -9.71 -7.97 1.76
N GLY A 169 -10.72 -7.64 2.60
CA GLY A 169 -11.40 -8.59 3.48
C GLY A 169 -12.37 -9.54 2.76
N ILE A 170 -12.01 -9.98 1.55
CA ILE A 170 -12.81 -10.91 0.74
C ILE A 170 -12.30 -12.34 0.87
N ALA A 171 -13.20 -13.32 0.68
CA ALA A 171 -12.84 -14.73 0.64
C ALA A 171 -11.80 -15.01 -0.45
N ILE A 172 -10.94 -16.00 -0.23
CA ILE A 172 -9.81 -16.28 -1.13
C ILE A 172 -10.28 -16.72 -2.52
N GLU A 173 -11.41 -17.43 -2.58
CA GLU A 173 -12.03 -17.90 -3.83
C GLU A 173 -12.54 -16.73 -4.69
N ARG A 174 -13.13 -15.73 -4.04
CA ARG A 174 -13.55 -14.49 -4.72
C ARG A 174 -12.37 -13.69 -5.20
N PHE A 175 -11.28 -13.66 -4.43
CA PHE A 175 -10.05 -13.00 -4.82
C PHE A 175 -9.44 -13.68 -6.06
N GLU A 176 -9.38 -15.01 -6.08
CA GLU A 176 -8.91 -15.77 -7.24
C GLU A 176 -9.78 -15.52 -8.48
N THR A 177 -11.11 -15.56 -8.32
CA THR A 177 -12.05 -15.27 -9.41
C THR A 177 -11.83 -13.87 -9.99
N ALA A 178 -11.62 -12.86 -9.12
CA ALA A 178 -11.30 -11.50 -9.55
C ALA A 178 -9.98 -11.43 -10.35
N LEU A 179 -8.93 -12.12 -9.89
CA LEU A 179 -7.66 -12.18 -10.60
C LEU A 179 -7.79 -12.83 -11.99
N ARG A 180 -8.59 -13.89 -12.11
CA ARG A 180 -8.88 -14.55 -13.40
C ARG A 180 -9.65 -13.63 -14.33
N GLY A 181 -10.63 -12.89 -13.82
CA GLY A 181 -11.34 -11.86 -14.59
C GLY A 181 -10.43 -10.75 -15.10
N LEU A 182 -9.47 -10.29 -14.25
CA LEU A 182 -8.46 -9.33 -14.70
C LEU A 182 -7.55 -9.90 -15.78
N ARG A 183 -7.16 -11.16 -15.66
CA ARG A 183 -6.37 -11.84 -16.69
C ARG A 183 -7.11 -11.93 -18.01
N ASP A 184 -8.39 -12.30 -17.97
CA ASP A 184 -9.24 -12.35 -19.16
C ASP A 184 -9.32 -11.01 -19.88
N LEU A 185 -9.49 -9.91 -19.13
CA LEU A 185 -9.42 -8.55 -19.71
C LEU A 185 -8.05 -8.26 -20.33
N LEU A 186 -6.96 -8.67 -19.71
CA LEU A 186 -5.61 -8.45 -20.23
C LEU A 186 -5.35 -9.23 -21.52
N ASP A 187 -5.87 -10.45 -21.60
CA ASP A 187 -5.74 -11.33 -22.77
C ASP A 187 -6.59 -10.82 -23.96
N HIS A 188 -7.62 -10.00 -23.72
CA HIS A 188 -8.56 -9.47 -24.72
C HIS A 188 -8.60 -7.92 -24.69
N PRO A 189 -7.53 -7.23 -25.08
CA PRO A 189 -7.54 -5.77 -25.15
C PRO A 189 -8.55 -5.26 -26.20
N PRO A 190 -9.17 -4.09 -25.96
CA PRO A 190 -10.10 -3.52 -26.93
C PRO A 190 -9.40 -3.27 -28.27
N GLU A 191 -10.11 -3.58 -29.36
CA GLU A 191 -9.61 -3.29 -30.71
C GLU A 191 -9.37 -1.79 -30.88
N ARG A 192 -8.16 -1.41 -31.26
CA ARG A 192 -7.87 -0.02 -31.63
C ARG A 192 -8.55 0.25 -32.95
N ILE A 193 -9.64 1.02 -32.92
CA ILE A 193 -10.16 1.66 -34.12
C ILE A 193 -9.09 2.70 -34.52
N THR A 194 -8.27 2.36 -35.52
CA THR A 194 -7.36 3.32 -36.16
C THR A 194 -8.21 4.22 -37.04
N VAL A 195 -8.44 5.45 -36.58
CA VAL A 195 -9.10 6.50 -37.36
C VAL A 195 -8.04 7.25 -38.15
#